data_a06b00b9127d6f95c0414a40e6588b7d
#
_entry.id   a06b00b9127d6f95c0414a40e6588b7d
#
_cell.length_a   1.000
_cell.length_b   1.000
_cell.length_c   1.000
_cell.angle_alpha   90.00
_cell.angle_beta   90.00
_cell.angle_gamma   90.00
#
_symmetry.space_group_name_H-M   'P 1'
#
loop_
_entity.id
_entity.type
_entity.pdbx_description
1 polymer ?
#
loop_
_entity_poly.entity_id
_entity_poly.type
_entity_poly.pdbx_seq_one_letter_code
_entity_poly.pdbx_strand_id
1 'polypeptide(L)'
;MRLFSTARLVAGLLVASVFITGAMADDKMKIDPVKIVALSEVGVFGQFNTYKINSNYYKLSQAERDEAVKEVEALVKKHSDSVRVDAYLTRGLESESDFLFRVNGYDPSLVQEFLIAFKATSIGRYSDITFAINGITKGLNHTTKEKAPELLDALKSTKYSEKPPRYAFVLPITKNAAWWNKTENEKLALMKDHTIPTLPFLVNVNRKLYHSTGIDDSDWITYFETNDLKAFNDLNIKLFSVSENLYNVRYGKPTIMGSIMPVADVFKALSK
;
A
#
# COMPACT_ATOMS: atom_id res chain seq x y z
N MET A 1 74.71 -36.91 5.32
CA MET A 1 73.60 -36.14 5.89
C MET A 1 73.01 -35.31 4.76
N ARG A 2 71.85 -35.71 4.22
CA ARG A 2 71.28 -35.17 2.97
C ARG A 2 70.24 -34.09 3.32
N LEU A 3 70.41 -32.91 2.77
CA LEU A 3 69.45 -31.83 2.77
C LEU A 3 68.39 -32.03 1.63
N PHE A 4 67.14 -32.10 1.95
CA PHE A 4 66.05 -32.08 0.96
C PHE A 4 65.49 -30.67 0.91
N SER A 5 65.66 -30.02 -0.25
CA SER A 5 65.00 -28.77 -0.63
C SER A 5 63.64 -29.07 -1.24
N THR A 6 62.59 -28.56 -0.64
CA THR A 6 61.25 -28.61 -1.22
C THR A 6 60.90 -27.29 -1.91
N ALA A 7 60.93 -27.30 -3.24
CA ALA A 7 60.42 -26.19 -4.04
C ALA A 7 58.89 -26.18 -4.01
N ARG A 8 58.30 -25.08 -3.54
CA ARG A 8 56.85 -24.83 -3.67
C ARG A 8 56.57 -24.13 -4.99
N LEU A 9 55.85 -24.86 -5.86
CA LEU A 9 55.24 -24.28 -7.06
C LEU A 9 54.03 -23.40 -6.62
N VAL A 10 54.07 -22.11 -6.92
CA VAL A 10 52.96 -21.21 -6.81
C VAL A 10 52.29 -21.15 -8.17
N ALA A 11 51.11 -21.83 -8.29
CA ALA A 11 50.29 -21.71 -9.47
C ALA A 11 49.47 -20.43 -9.35
N GLY A 12 49.83 -19.42 -10.15
CA GLY A 12 49.04 -18.20 -10.27
C GLY A 12 47.76 -18.45 -11.08
N LEU A 13 46.59 -18.35 -10.44
CA LEU A 13 45.31 -18.29 -11.12
C LEU A 13 45.10 -16.87 -11.68
N LEU A 14 45.23 -16.73 -13.01
CA LEU A 14 44.78 -15.54 -13.72
C LEU A 14 43.25 -15.61 -13.80
N VAL A 15 42.57 -14.81 -12.97
CA VAL A 15 41.12 -14.54 -13.11
C VAL A 15 40.97 -13.48 -14.21
N ALA A 16 40.60 -13.94 -15.39
CA ALA A 16 40.20 -13.03 -16.47
C ALA A 16 38.80 -12.46 -16.12
N SER A 17 38.78 -11.20 -15.68
CA SER A 17 37.53 -10.45 -15.49
C SER A 17 36.98 -10.09 -16.87
N VAL A 18 36.01 -10.87 -17.34
CA VAL A 18 35.20 -10.50 -18.51
C VAL A 18 34.24 -9.40 -18.06
N PHE A 19 34.54 -8.14 -18.36
CA PHE A 19 33.57 -7.06 -18.30
C PHE A 19 32.56 -7.27 -19.43
N ILE A 20 31.43 -7.86 -19.10
CA ILE A 20 30.25 -7.83 -19.96
C ILE A 20 29.66 -6.41 -19.80
N THR A 21 30.06 -5.50 -20.69
CA THR A 21 29.32 -4.26 -20.92
C THR A 21 28.06 -4.63 -21.69
N GLY A 22 27.11 -5.22 -20.98
CA GLY A 22 25.74 -5.28 -21.46
C GLY A 22 25.19 -3.86 -21.43
N ALA A 23 25.06 -3.24 -22.62
CA ALA A 23 24.20 -2.09 -22.77
C ALA A 23 22.80 -2.54 -22.29
N MET A 24 22.44 -2.16 -21.05
CA MET A 24 21.05 -2.19 -20.63
C MET A 24 20.33 -1.25 -21.59
N ALA A 25 19.68 -1.80 -22.59
CA ALA A 25 18.69 -1.07 -23.34
C ALA A 25 17.72 -0.53 -22.30
N ASP A 26 17.60 0.78 -22.26
CA ASP A 26 16.64 1.54 -21.45
C ASP A 26 15.26 1.28 -22.07
N ASP A 27 14.81 0.04 -21.98
CA ASP A 27 13.46 -0.37 -22.36
C ASP A 27 12.54 0.10 -21.22
N LYS A 28 12.40 1.43 -21.13
CA LYS A 28 11.37 2.04 -20.31
C LYS A 28 10.06 1.49 -20.84
N MET A 29 9.56 0.47 -20.15
CA MET A 29 8.26 -0.09 -20.41
C MET A 29 7.29 1.09 -20.49
N LYS A 30 6.81 1.42 -21.68
CA LYS A 30 5.82 2.48 -21.87
C LYS A 30 4.55 2.00 -21.20
N ILE A 31 4.39 2.38 -19.93
CA ILE A 31 3.19 2.10 -19.17
C ILE A 31 2.09 2.92 -19.81
N ASP A 32 1.04 2.24 -20.27
CA ASP A 32 -0.15 2.92 -20.79
C ASP A 32 -0.77 3.76 -19.65
N PRO A 33 -0.81 5.10 -19.76
CA PRO A 33 -1.32 5.98 -18.70
C PRO A 33 -2.76 5.63 -18.28
N VAL A 34 -3.56 5.11 -19.19
CA VAL A 34 -4.95 4.69 -18.92
C VAL A 34 -5.01 3.51 -17.94
N LYS A 35 -3.98 2.68 -17.88
CA LYS A 35 -3.90 1.54 -16.95
C LYS A 35 -3.51 1.91 -15.52
N ILE A 36 -2.83 3.02 -15.30
CA ILE A 36 -2.28 3.42 -13.99
C ILE A 36 -3.39 3.60 -12.95
N VAL A 37 -4.60 3.88 -13.37
CA VAL A 37 -5.72 4.22 -12.48
C VAL A 37 -6.57 3.02 -12.08
N ALA A 38 -6.41 1.86 -12.73
CA ALA A 38 -7.27 0.70 -12.50
C ALA A 38 -6.78 -0.14 -11.32
N LEU A 39 -7.08 0.27 -10.09
CA LEU A 39 -6.80 -0.50 -8.87
C LEU A 39 -7.49 -1.88 -8.82
N SER A 40 -8.30 -2.22 -9.81
CA SER A 40 -8.84 -3.57 -10.02
C SER A 40 -7.82 -4.52 -10.63
N GLU A 41 -6.72 -4.01 -11.20
CA GLU A 41 -5.71 -4.84 -11.84
C GLU A 41 -4.74 -5.47 -10.84
N VAL A 42 -4.09 -6.54 -11.30
CA VAL A 42 -3.05 -7.26 -10.57
C VAL A 42 -1.70 -6.59 -10.85
N GLY A 43 -0.81 -6.59 -9.85
CA GLY A 43 0.56 -6.09 -10.01
C GLY A 43 0.71 -4.58 -9.76
N VAL A 44 -0.33 -3.90 -9.28
CA VAL A 44 -0.21 -2.50 -8.88
C VAL A 44 0.49 -2.42 -7.52
N PHE A 45 1.65 -1.81 -7.46
CA PHE A 45 2.32 -1.49 -6.20
C PHE A 45 1.58 -0.33 -5.52
N GLY A 46 1.35 -0.46 -4.22
CA GLY A 46 0.73 0.58 -3.38
C GLY A 46 1.57 0.86 -2.15
N GLN A 47 1.83 2.13 -1.91
CA GLN A 47 2.47 2.60 -0.69
C GLN A 47 1.52 3.51 0.08
N PHE A 48 1.45 3.29 1.39
CA PHE A 48 0.64 4.04 2.33
C PHE A 48 1.57 4.68 3.35
N ASN A 49 1.65 6.02 3.35
CA ASN A 49 2.49 6.77 4.26
C ASN A 49 1.66 7.76 5.05
N THR A 50 1.69 7.71 6.37
CA THR A 50 1.18 8.77 7.22
C THR A 50 2.26 9.78 7.55
N TYR A 51 1.85 11.02 7.66
CA TYR A 51 2.73 12.15 7.92
C TYR A 51 2.20 13.02 9.05
N LYS A 52 3.13 13.50 9.87
CA LYS A 52 2.91 14.54 10.87
C LYS A 52 3.60 15.82 10.43
N ILE A 53 2.88 16.94 10.41
CA ILE A 53 3.45 18.23 10.06
C ILE A 53 4.11 18.84 11.30
N ASN A 54 5.38 19.19 11.16
CA ASN A 54 6.14 19.87 12.20
C ASN A 54 5.58 21.27 12.47
N SER A 55 5.55 21.68 13.73
CA SER A 55 5.06 22.99 14.15
C SER A 55 5.77 24.19 13.49
N ASN A 56 7.01 24.01 13.03
CA ASN A 56 7.74 25.04 12.31
C ASN A 56 7.08 25.43 10.97
N TYR A 57 6.31 24.53 10.35
CA TYR A 57 5.51 24.86 9.16
C TYR A 57 4.55 26.04 9.42
N TYR A 58 3.98 26.10 10.61
CA TYR A 58 3.01 27.15 10.98
C TYR A 58 3.65 28.48 11.38
N LYS A 59 5.01 28.56 11.40
CA LYS A 59 5.76 29.81 11.48
C LYS A 59 5.92 30.50 10.13
N LEU A 60 5.69 29.78 9.03
CA LEU A 60 5.62 30.37 7.69
C LEU A 60 4.41 31.33 7.61
N SER A 61 4.55 32.36 6.80
CA SER A 61 3.42 33.24 6.47
C SER A 61 2.31 32.45 5.74
N GLN A 62 1.09 32.96 5.76
CA GLN A 62 -0.02 32.39 5.05
C GLN A 62 0.29 32.26 3.54
N ALA A 63 0.92 33.26 2.94
CA ALA A 63 1.29 33.27 1.53
C ALA A 63 2.29 32.13 1.18
N GLU A 64 3.27 31.87 2.06
CA GLU A 64 4.21 30.75 1.88
C GLU A 64 3.50 29.39 2.02
N ARG A 65 2.55 29.27 2.95
CA ARG A 65 1.76 28.05 3.07
C ARG A 65 0.81 27.83 1.90
N ASP A 66 0.22 28.89 1.35
CA ASP A 66 -0.62 28.84 0.17
C ASP A 66 0.20 28.42 -1.08
N GLU A 67 1.45 28.88 -1.18
CA GLU A 67 2.35 28.44 -2.25
C GLU A 67 2.77 26.98 -2.08
N ALA A 68 3.02 26.53 -0.85
CA ALA A 68 3.30 25.13 -0.57
C ALA A 68 2.16 24.18 -0.99
N VAL A 69 0.90 24.61 -0.91
CA VAL A 69 -0.25 23.86 -1.44
C VAL A 69 -0.15 23.73 -2.96
N LYS A 70 0.17 24.82 -3.67
CA LYS A 70 0.32 24.80 -5.14
C LYS A 70 1.48 23.95 -5.59
N GLU A 71 2.60 23.92 -4.83
CA GLU A 71 3.71 23.00 -5.10
C GLU A 71 3.25 21.54 -5.10
N VAL A 72 2.44 21.13 -4.12
CA VAL A 72 1.92 19.76 -4.06
C VAL A 72 0.93 19.48 -5.20
N GLU A 73 0.03 20.42 -5.50
CA GLU A 73 -0.89 20.29 -6.65
C GLU A 73 -0.13 20.10 -7.97
N ALA A 74 0.90 20.92 -8.19
CA ALA A 74 1.74 20.84 -9.38
C ALA A 74 2.51 19.51 -9.44
N LEU A 75 3.04 19.03 -8.29
CA LEU A 75 3.74 17.77 -8.19
C LEU A 75 2.82 16.59 -8.54
N VAL A 76 1.63 16.52 -7.96
CA VAL A 76 0.64 15.47 -8.24
C VAL A 76 0.27 15.47 -9.72
N LYS A 77 0.04 16.65 -10.30
CA LYS A 77 -0.24 16.78 -11.73
C LYS A 77 0.93 16.32 -12.60
N LYS A 78 2.16 16.68 -12.25
CA LYS A 78 3.37 16.27 -12.97
C LYS A 78 3.54 14.76 -13.05
N HIS A 79 3.17 14.04 -12.00
CA HIS A 79 3.34 12.59 -11.91
C HIS A 79 2.06 11.81 -12.26
N SER A 80 0.97 12.46 -12.69
CA SER A 80 -0.32 11.82 -12.94
C SER A 80 -0.31 10.72 -13.98
N ASP A 81 0.64 10.76 -14.93
CA ASP A 81 0.82 9.73 -15.96
C ASP A 81 1.61 8.50 -15.46
N SER A 82 2.23 8.59 -14.31
CA SER A 82 3.11 7.55 -13.75
C SER A 82 2.53 6.91 -12.48
N VAL A 83 1.89 7.71 -11.64
CA VAL A 83 1.34 7.24 -10.36
C VAL A 83 -0.03 7.85 -10.11
N ARG A 84 -0.88 7.10 -9.41
CA ARG A 84 -2.09 7.62 -8.80
C ARG A 84 -1.80 8.01 -7.36
N VAL A 85 -2.09 9.26 -7.02
CA VAL A 85 -1.92 9.80 -5.66
C VAL A 85 -3.29 10.13 -5.08
N ASP A 86 -3.61 9.51 -3.95
CA ASP A 86 -4.75 9.87 -3.12
C ASP A 86 -4.22 10.39 -1.79
N ALA A 87 -4.80 11.46 -1.26
CA ALA A 87 -4.50 11.99 0.05
C ALA A 87 -5.75 11.99 0.94
N TYR A 88 -5.56 11.71 2.21
CA TYR A 88 -6.63 11.67 3.21
C TYR A 88 -6.28 12.54 4.40
N LEU A 89 -7.20 13.36 4.85
CA LEU A 89 -7.02 14.17 6.05
C LEU A 89 -7.20 13.29 7.29
N THR A 90 -6.14 13.11 8.07
CA THR A 90 -6.16 12.33 9.32
C THR A 90 -6.14 13.23 10.56
N ARG A 91 -5.72 14.49 10.45
CA ARG A 91 -5.73 15.46 11.55
C ARG A 91 -7.12 15.56 12.19
N GLY A 92 -7.15 15.45 13.53
CA GLY A 92 -8.39 15.47 14.30
C GLY A 92 -9.06 14.10 14.43
N LEU A 93 -8.65 13.11 13.63
CA LEU A 93 -9.07 11.71 13.74
C LEU A 93 -7.96 10.82 14.32
N GLU A 94 -6.70 11.13 13.98
CA GLU A 94 -5.50 10.39 14.42
C GLU A 94 -4.61 11.30 15.29
N SER A 95 -3.99 10.72 16.32
CA SER A 95 -3.04 11.43 17.19
C SER A 95 -1.67 11.62 16.53
N GLU A 96 -1.25 10.60 15.75
CA GLU A 96 0.12 10.49 15.24
C GLU A 96 0.28 10.97 13.80
N SER A 97 -0.81 11.40 13.14
CA SER A 97 -0.71 11.87 11.75
C SER A 97 -1.66 13.02 11.45
N ASP A 98 -1.31 13.79 10.44
CA ASP A 98 -2.09 14.89 9.91
C ASP A 98 -2.69 14.55 8.54
N PHE A 99 -1.98 13.76 7.75
CA PHE A 99 -2.49 13.21 6.49
C PHE A 99 -1.86 11.86 6.17
N LEU A 100 -2.55 11.13 5.30
CA LEU A 100 -2.11 9.87 4.72
C LEU A 100 -2.01 10.04 3.20
N PHE A 101 -0.88 9.66 2.61
CA PHE A 101 -0.81 9.37 1.18
C PHE A 101 -1.03 7.89 0.90
N ARG A 102 -1.85 7.58 -0.12
CA ARG A 102 -1.87 6.32 -0.84
C ARG A 102 -1.36 6.58 -2.25
N VAL A 103 -0.18 6.06 -2.56
CA VAL A 103 0.44 6.23 -3.87
C VAL A 103 0.51 4.87 -4.55
N ASN A 104 -0.05 4.77 -5.75
CA ASN A 104 -0.12 3.53 -6.51
C ASN A 104 0.55 3.70 -7.88
N GLY A 105 1.29 2.67 -8.31
CA GLY A 105 1.93 2.62 -9.62
C GLY A 105 2.27 1.19 -10.01
N TYR A 106 2.49 0.93 -11.30
CA TYR A 106 2.95 -0.40 -11.76
C TYR A 106 4.44 -0.61 -11.48
N ASP A 107 5.21 0.47 -11.43
CA ASP A 107 6.63 0.46 -11.11
C ASP A 107 6.86 1.12 -9.74
N PRO A 108 7.39 0.38 -8.74
CA PRO A 108 7.73 0.92 -7.43
C PRO A 108 8.71 2.10 -7.50
N SER A 109 9.59 2.15 -8.51
CA SER A 109 10.55 3.25 -8.67
C SER A 109 9.86 4.59 -8.94
N LEU A 110 8.77 4.59 -9.71
CA LEU A 110 7.98 5.79 -9.99
C LEU A 110 7.23 6.27 -8.74
N VAL A 111 6.75 5.35 -7.91
CA VAL A 111 6.17 5.67 -6.59
C VAL A 111 7.23 6.30 -5.68
N GLN A 112 8.43 5.72 -5.65
CA GLN A 112 9.56 6.25 -4.88
C GLN A 112 9.97 7.63 -5.38
N GLU A 113 10.06 7.84 -6.69
CA GLU A 113 10.38 9.13 -7.29
C GLU A 113 9.40 10.23 -6.87
N PHE A 114 8.08 9.94 -6.92
CA PHE A 114 7.07 10.87 -6.44
C PHE A 114 7.27 11.22 -4.96
N LEU A 115 7.51 10.23 -4.10
CA LEU A 115 7.67 10.47 -2.66
C LEU A 115 8.94 11.23 -2.31
N ILE A 116 10.03 10.99 -3.05
CA ILE A 116 11.27 11.79 -2.93
C ILE A 116 11.00 13.23 -3.36
N ALA A 117 10.31 13.43 -4.50
CA ALA A 117 9.96 14.76 -4.98
C ALA A 117 9.00 15.48 -4.01
N PHE A 118 8.06 14.76 -3.38
CA PHE A 118 7.21 15.33 -2.33
C PHE A 118 8.03 15.84 -1.16
N LYS A 119 9.02 15.07 -0.68
CA LYS A 119 9.90 15.51 0.44
C LYS A 119 10.72 16.75 0.09
N ALA A 120 10.90 17.06 -1.17
CA ALA A 120 11.58 18.27 -1.63
C ALA A 120 10.66 19.53 -1.67
N THR A 121 9.34 19.36 -1.63
CA THR A 121 8.37 20.48 -1.56
C THR A 121 8.44 21.22 -0.22
N SER A 122 7.90 22.41 -0.17
CA SER A 122 7.86 23.23 1.05
C SER A 122 7.18 22.48 2.21
N ILE A 123 5.96 21.99 2.02
CA ILE A 123 5.27 21.21 3.07
C ILE A 123 5.92 19.86 3.34
N GLY A 124 6.48 19.21 2.30
CA GLY A 124 7.16 17.93 2.43
C GLY A 124 8.37 17.98 3.35
N ARG A 125 9.14 19.09 3.34
CA ARG A 125 10.27 19.31 4.26
C ARG A 125 9.86 19.39 5.72
N TYR A 126 8.65 19.86 6.00
CA TYR A 126 8.09 19.94 7.36
C TYR A 126 7.22 18.75 7.74
N SER A 127 7.13 17.72 6.90
CA SER A 127 6.30 16.53 7.14
C SER A 127 7.18 15.33 7.48
N ASP A 128 7.01 14.80 8.70
CA ASP A 128 7.71 13.60 9.15
C ASP A 128 6.84 12.37 8.89
N ILE A 129 7.44 11.29 8.36
CA ILE A 129 6.75 10.01 8.17
C ILE A 129 6.58 9.36 9.54
N THR A 130 5.35 9.05 9.92
CA THR A 130 5.01 8.41 11.20
C THR A 130 4.66 6.93 11.05
N PHE A 131 4.23 6.52 9.86
CA PHE A 131 4.00 5.13 9.49
C PHE A 131 4.12 4.98 7.98
N ALA A 132 4.67 3.84 7.55
CA ALA A 132 4.74 3.47 6.13
C ALA A 132 4.47 1.98 5.98
N ILE A 133 3.76 1.59 4.92
CA ILE A 133 3.52 0.19 4.59
C ILE A 133 3.33 0.00 3.08
N ASN A 134 3.84 -1.11 2.56
CA ASN A 134 3.91 -1.41 1.14
C ASN A 134 3.20 -2.72 0.80
N GLY A 135 2.59 -2.78 -0.38
CA GLY A 135 2.01 -4.02 -0.88
C GLY A 135 1.70 -3.94 -2.36
N ILE A 136 1.32 -5.07 -2.93
CA ILE A 136 0.91 -5.18 -4.33
C ILE A 136 -0.50 -5.74 -4.44
N THR A 137 -1.25 -5.29 -5.44
CA THR A 137 -2.53 -5.90 -5.77
C THR A 137 -2.30 -7.24 -6.45
N LYS A 138 -3.00 -8.28 -5.99
CA LYS A 138 -2.99 -9.63 -6.58
C LYS A 138 -4.42 -10.15 -6.69
N GLY A 139 -4.60 -11.18 -7.50
CA GLY A 139 -5.82 -11.99 -7.45
C GLY A 139 -5.96 -12.69 -6.09
N LEU A 140 -7.15 -13.17 -5.80
CA LEU A 140 -7.42 -13.91 -4.56
C LEU A 140 -6.70 -15.26 -4.60
N ASN A 141 -5.66 -15.43 -3.78
CA ASN A 141 -4.76 -16.59 -3.85
C ASN A 141 -5.47 -17.92 -3.53
N HIS A 142 -6.45 -17.91 -2.61
CA HIS A 142 -7.12 -19.11 -2.12
C HIS A 142 -8.52 -19.32 -2.69
N THR A 143 -9.08 -18.31 -3.40
CA THR A 143 -10.43 -18.31 -3.96
C THR A 143 -10.41 -18.04 -5.45
N THR A 144 -9.82 -18.98 -6.22
CA THR A 144 -9.82 -18.87 -7.68
C THR A 144 -11.17 -19.34 -8.24
N LYS A 145 -11.43 -19.02 -9.52
CA LYS A 145 -12.65 -19.45 -10.21
C LYS A 145 -12.82 -20.98 -10.21
N GLU A 146 -11.72 -21.71 -10.29
CA GLU A 146 -11.69 -23.17 -10.31
C GLU A 146 -12.00 -23.76 -8.92
N LYS A 147 -11.55 -23.08 -7.84
CA LYS A 147 -11.68 -23.56 -6.45
C LYS A 147 -12.96 -23.11 -5.74
N ALA A 148 -13.51 -21.95 -6.12
CA ALA A 148 -14.68 -21.37 -5.48
C ALA A 148 -15.47 -20.46 -6.43
N PRO A 149 -16.05 -20.99 -7.53
CA PRO A 149 -16.77 -20.20 -8.51
C PRO A 149 -17.94 -19.44 -7.89
N GLU A 150 -18.70 -20.08 -7.00
CA GLU A 150 -19.86 -19.49 -6.30
C GLU A 150 -19.49 -18.28 -5.45
N LEU A 151 -18.31 -18.31 -4.81
CA LEU A 151 -17.83 -17.19 -4.00
C LEU A 151 -17.41 -16.02 -4.85
N LEU A 152 -16.73 -16.28 -5.96
CA LEU A 152 -16.35 -15.23 -6.91
C LEU A 152 -17.57 -14.58 -7.58
N ASP A 153 -18.59 -15.36 -7.92
CA ASP A 153 -19.81 -14.84 -8.50
C ASP A 153 -20.58 -13.99 -7.48
N ALA A 154 -20.64 -14.41 -6.22
CA ALA A 154 -21.21 -13.62 -5.13
C ALA A 154 -20.46 -12.31 -4.92
N LEU A 155 -19.11 -12.33 -4.93
CA LEU A 155 -18.26 -11.13 -4.81
C LEU A 155 -18.45 -10.17 -6.00
N LYS A 156 -18.59 -10.69 -7.22
CA LYS A 156 -18.80 -9.88 -8.42
C LYS A 156 -20.22 -9.27 -8.49
N SER A 157 -21.22 -9.98 -7.97
CA SER A 157 -22.60 -9.51 -7.94
C SER A 157 -22.86 -8.47 -6.85
N THR A 158 -22.02 -8.44 -5.80
CA THR A 158 -22.11 -7.46 -4.72
C THR A 158 -21.45 -6.16 -5.15
N LYS A 159 -22.24 -5.15 -5.47
CA LYS A 159 -21.75 -3.83 -5.89
C LYS A 159 -21.80 -2.85 -4.73
N TYR A 160 -20.77 -2.03 -4.62
CA TYR A 160 -20.76 -0.88 -3.73
C TYR A 160 -21.86 0.12 -4.12
N SER A 161 -22.52 0.74 -3.13
CA SER A 161 -23.50 1.79 -3.39
C SER A 161 -22.82 2.98 -4.09
N GLU A 162 -23.58 3.65 -4.98
CA GLU A 162 -23.04 4.78 -5.79
C GLU A 162 -22.73 6.05 -4.97
N LYS A 163 -23.00 6.06 -3.66
CA LYS A 163 -22.69 7.20 -2.78
C LYS A 163 -21.17 7.34 -2.64
N PRO A 164 -20.59 8.50 -2.98
CA PRO A 164 -19.16 8.72 -2.81
C PRO A 164 -18.75 8.46 -1.35
N PRO A 165 -17.70 7.68 -1.10
CA PRO A 165 -17.22 7.41 0.26
C PRO A 165 -16.63 8.68 0.87
N ARG A 166 -16.83 8.84 2.18
CA ARG A 166 -16.30 9.98 2.95
C ARG A 166 -15.09 9.65 3.80
N TYR A 167 -14.91 8.37 4.12
CA TYR A 167 -13.86 7.91 5.02
C TYR A 167 -13.09 6.75 4.40
N ALA A 168 -11.78 6.76 4.61
CA ALA A 168 -10.89 5.67 4.27
C ALA A 168 -10.27 5.06 5.54
N PHE A 169 -10.03 3.75 5.51
CA PHE A 169 -9.36 3.02 6.57
C PHE A 169 -8.24 2.16 5.99
N VAL A 170 -7.10 2.14 6.68
CA VAL A 170 -5.96 1.28 6.36
C VAL A 170 -5.68 0.39 7.55
N LEU A 171 -5.72 -0.93 7.35
CA LEU A 171 -5.50 -1.94 8.39
C LEU A 171 -4.45 -2.94 7.92
N PRO A 172 -3.24 -2.94 8.50
CA PRO A 172 -2.27 -4.03 8.32
C PRO A 172 -2.78 -5.32 8.96
N ILE A 173 -2.50 -6.45 8.32
CA ILE A 173 -2.84 -7.78 8.83
C ILE A 173 -1.60 -8.66 8.80
N THR A 174 -1.33 -9.38 9.88
CA THR A 174 -0.25 -10.37 9.95
C THR A 174 -0.80 -11.68 10.51
N LYS A 175 -0.47 -12.79 9.87
CA LYS A 175 -0.85 -14.15 10.27
C LYS A 175 0.25 -14.81 11.09
N ASN A 176 -0.16 -15.79 11.90
CA ASN A 176 0.78 -16.66 12.59
C ASN A 176 1.27 -17.82 11.72
N ALA A 177 2.28 -18.56 12.22
CA ALA A 177 2.83 -19.73 11.51
C ALA A 177 1.78 -20.83 11.25
N ALA A 178 0.78 -20.97 12.13
CA ALA A 178 -0.27 -21.98 11.96
C ALA A 178 -1.13 -21.73 10.71
N TRP A 179 -1.33 -20.46 10.34
CA TRP A 179 -1.96 -20.12 9.06
C TRP A 179 -1.12 -20.57 7.86
N TRP A 180 0.16 -20.27 7.89
CA TRP A 180 1.05 -20.55 6.76
C TRP A 180 1.24 -22.06 6.52
N ASN A 181 1.19 -22.85 7.60
CA ASN A 181 1.31 -24.32 7.56
C ASN A 181 0.01 -25.04 7.19
N LYS A 182 -1.11 -24.32 6.99
CA LYS A 182 -2.35 -24.94 6.53
C LYS A 182 -2.29 -25.35 5.08
N THR A 183 -2.98 -26.46 4.77
CA THR A 183 -3.21 -26.88 3.40
C THR A 183 -4.06 -25.86 2.63
N GLU A 184 -3.98 -25.87 1.32
CA GLU A 184 -4.78 -24.97 0.47
C GLU A 184 -6.29 -25.18 0.67
N ASN A 185 -6.74 -26.41 0.91
CA ASN A 185 -8.16 -26.71 1.17
C ASN A 185 -8.63 -26.13 2.51
N GLU A 186 -7.81 -26.20 3.55
CA GLU A 186 -8.11 -25.58 4.85
C GLU A 186 -8.18 -24.04 4.75
N LYS A 187 -7.21 -23.43 4.04
CA LYS A 187 -7.22 -21.99 3.76
C LYS A 187 -8.48 -21.58 2.98
N LEU A 188 -8.85 -22.37 1.96
CA LEU A 188 -10.06 -22.11 1.18
C LEU A 188 -11.33 -22.17 2.05
N ALA A 189 -11.44 -23.17 2.92
CA ALA A 189 -12.59 -23.29 3.84
C ALA A 189 -12.69 -22.07 4.77
N LEU A 190 -11.56 -21.66 5.37
CA LEU A 190 -11.48 -20.48 6.24
C LEU A 190 -11.80 -19.18 5.47
N MET A 191 -11.36 -19.05 4.22
CA MET A 191 -11.68 -17.89 3.40
C MET A 191 -13.16 -17.84 2.97
N LYS A 192 -13.82 -18.98 2.79
CA LYS A 192 -15.26 -19.01 2.58
C LYS A 192 -16.02 -18.57 3.83
N ASP A 193 -15.63 -19.10 5.01
CA ASP A 193 -16.17 -18.71 6.32
C ASP A 193 -15.96 -17.21 6.60
N HIS A 194 -14.82 -16.66 6.21
CA HIS A 194 -14.52 -15.23 6.30
C HIS A 194 -15.36 -14.38 5.34
N THR A 195 -15.51 -14.80 4.08
CA THR A 195 -16.03 -13.94 3.02
C THR A 195 -17.56 -13.92 2.98
N ILE A 196 -18.23 -15.09 3.04
CA ILE A 196 -19.68 -15.19 2.90
C ILE A 196 -20.45 -14.30 3.88
N PRO A 197 -20.14 -14.31 5.19
CA PRO A 197 -20.85 -13.47 6.15
C PRO A 197 -20.60 -11.98 5.99
N THR A 198 -19.55 -11.59 5.24
CA THR A 198 -19.18 -10.18 5.05
C THR A 198 -19.76 -9.57 3.78
N LEU A 199 -20.27 -10.38 2.85
CA LEU A 199 -20.84 -9.91 1.57
C LEU A 199 -21.92 -8.83 1.73
N PRO A 200 -22.88 -8.93 2.69
CA PRO A 200 -23.93 -7.91 2.83
C PRO A 200 -23.39 -6.51 3.13
N PHE A 201 -22.22 -6.41 3.79
CA PHE A 201 -21.62 -5.12 4.13
C PHE A 201 -20.93 -4.45 2.95
N LEU A 202 -20.57 -5.21 1.90
CA LEU A 202 -19.86 -4.68 0.73
C LEU A 202 -20.70 -3.71 -0.12
N VAL A 203 -22.00 -3.63 0.14
CA VAL A 203 -22.88 -2.60 -0.45
C VAL A 203 -22.52 -1.21 0.08
N ASN A 204 -22.14 -1.11 1.36
CA ASN A 204 -21.81 0.15 2.02
C ASN A 204 -20.33 0.34 2.32
N VAL A 205 -19.51 -0.72 2.16
CA VAL A 205 -18.08 -0.70 2.44
C VAL A 205 -17.31 -1.23 1.22
N ASN A 206 -16.70 -0.32 0.49
CA ASN A 206 -15.78 -0.67 -0.58
C ASN A 206 -14.45 -1.17 0.01
N ARG A 207 -13.82 -2.18 -0.58
CA ARG A 207 -12.57 -2.74 -0.09
C ARG A 207 -11.56 -3.01 -1.19
N LYS A 208 -10.29 -2.89 -0.84
CA LYS A 208 -9.16 -3.31 -1.64
C LYS A 208 -8.15 -4.04 -0.76
N LEU A 209 -7.62 -5.16 -1.25
CA LEU A 209 -6.59 -5.92 -0.58
C LEU A 209 -5.26 -5.75 -1.31
N TYR A 210 -4.20 -5.43 -0.56
CA TYR A 210 -2.82 -5.48 -1.02
C TYR A 210 -2.09 -6.62 -0.31
N HIS A 211 -1.27 -7.33 -1.04
CA HIS A 211 -0.42 -8.40 -0.52
C HIS A 211 0.95 -7.80 -0.17
N SER A 212 1.36 -7.99 1.06
CA SER A 212 2.60 -7.41 1.62
C SER A 212 3.63 -8.46 2.03
N THR A 213 3.26 -9.73 2.11
CA THR A 213 4.15 -10.81 2.54
C THR A 213 5.49 -10.79 1.81
N GLY A 214 6.59 -10.60 2.54
CA GLY A 214 7.95 -10.49 2.00
C GLY A 214 8.27 -9.16 1.31
N ILE A 215 7.31 -8.22 1.26
CA ILE A 215 7.48 -6.85 0.77
C ILE A 215 7.57 -5.90 1.97
N ASP A 216 6.84 -6.20 3.04
CA ASP A 216 6.79 -5.41 4.26
C ASP A 216 6.57 -6.34 5.48
N ASP A 217 6.53 -5.77 6.70
CA ASP A 217 6.36 -6.50 7.97
C ASP A 217 4.95 -7.06 8.21
N SER A 218 4.04 -6.82 7.29
CA SER A 218 2.67 -7.35 7.30
C SER A 218 2.44 -8.32 6.14
N ASP A 219 1.44 -9.19 6.26
CA ASP A 219 1.08 -10.10 5.18
C ASP A 219 0.12 -9.46 4.19
N TRP A 220 -0.78 -8.62 4.69
CA TRP A 220 -1.76 -7.88 3.89
C TRP A 220 -2.00 -6.49 4.42
N ILE A 221 -2.46 -5.62 3.52
CA ILE A 221 -3.05 -4.33 3.84
C ILE A 221 -4.49 -4.37 3.37
N THR A 222 -5.44 -4.27 4.28
CA THR A 222 -6.84 -4.08 3.92
C THR A 222 -7.14 -2.59 3.90
N TYR A 223 -7.57 -2.12 2.75
CA TYR A 223 -8.00 -0.75 2.52
C TYR A 223 -9.51 -0.74 2.34
N PHE A 224 -10.19 0.11 3.09
CA PHE A 224 -11.64 0.28 3.01
C PHE A 224 -12.01 1.73 2.75
N GLU A 225 -13.13 1.91 2.04
CA GLU A 225 -13.78 3.20 1.87
C GLU A 225 -15.26 3.06 2.22
N THR A 226 -15.81 4.02 2.95
CA THR A 226 -17.22 3.99 3.33
C THR A 226 -17.78 5.38 3.60
N ASN A 227 -19.08 5.48 3.49
CA ASN A 227 -19.88 6.60 3.97
C ASN A 227 -20.67 6.24 5.25
N ASP A 228 -20.66 4.96 5.60
CA ASP A 228 -21.44 4.38 6.69
C ASP A 228 -20.51 3.72 7.72
N LEU A 229 -20.16 4.49 8.77
CA LEU A 229 -19.28 4.02 9.85
C LEU A 229 -19.92 2.88 10.65
N LYS A 230 -21.25 2.81 10.72
CA LYS A 230 -21.93 1.71 11.40
C LYS A 230 -21.75 0.42 10.61
N ALA A 231 -21.97 0.44 9.30
CA ALA A 231 -21.75 -0.73 8.45
C ALA A 231 -20.28 -1.18 8.48
N PHE A 232 -19.32 -0.25 8.52
CA PHE A 232 -17.90 -0.57 8.68
C PHE A 232 -17.58 -1.22 10.04
N ASN A 233 -18.16 -0.71 11.13
CA ASN A 233 -18.00 -1.30 12.45
C ASN A 233 -18.61 -2.70 12.51
N ASP A 234 -19.86 -2.88 12.02
CA ASP A 234 -20.53 -4.18 11.99
C ASP A 234 -19.75 -5.21 11.13
N LEU A 235 -19.16 -4.77 10.00
CA LEU A 235 -18.26 -5.58 9.18
C LEU A 235 -17.07 -6.07 9.99
N ASN A 236 -16.40 -5.19 10.74
CA ASN A 236 -15.22 -5.57 11.54
C ASN A 236 -15.61 -6.50 12.69
N ILE A 237 -16.73 -6.28 13.38
CA ILE A 237 -17.26 -7.20 14.39
C ILE A 237 -17.45 -8.60 13.77
N LYS A 238 -18.00 -8.66 12.55
CA LYS A 238 -18.17 -9.92 11.83
C LYS A 238 -16.85 -10.57 11.49
N LEU A 239 -15.88 -9.81 10.99
CA LEU A 239 -14.52 -10.29 10.68
C LEU A 239 -13.78 -10.80 11.91
N PHE A 240 -13.99 -10.20 13.09
CA PHE A 240 -13.42 -10.70 14.34
C PHE A 240 -14.09 -11.98 14.85
N SER A 241 -15.29 -12.28 14.36
CA SER A 241 -16.10 -13.43 14.81
C SER A 241 -15.93 -14.68 13.97
N VAL A 242 -15.12 -14.64 12.89
CA VAL A 242 -14.88 -15.79 12.00
C VAL A 242 -13.66 -16.60 12.45
N SER A 243 -13.64 -17.90 12.12
CA SER A 243 -12.57 -18.81 12.54
C SER A 243 -11.20 -18.41 11.98
N GLU A 244 -11.16 -17.76 10.82
CA GLU A 244 -9.93 -17.25 10.20
C GLU A 244 -9.22 -16.23 11.08
N ASN A 245 -9.94 -15.45 11.90
CA ASN A 245 -9.36 -14.45 12.79
C ASN A 245 -8.47 -15.07 13.92
N LEU A 246 -8.64 -16.34 14.26
CA LEU A 246 -7.78 -17.05 15.21
C LEU A 246 -6.31 -17.13 14.76
N TYR A 247 -6.06 -16.90 13.48
CA TYR A 247 -4.72 -16.92 12.89
C TYR A 247 -4.11 -15.53 12.75
N ASN A 248 -4.82 -14.45 13.11
CA ASN A 248 -4.28 -13.10 13.09
C ASN A 248 -3.46 -12.82 14.35
N VAL A 249 -2.17 -12.48 14.20
CA VAL A 249 -1.35 -11.90 15.28
C VAL A 249 -1.45 -10.38 15.28
N ARG A 250 -1.82 -9.80 14.12
CA ARG A 250 -2.07 -8.37 13.96
C ARG A 250 -3.29 -8.17 13.04
N TYR A 251 -4.22 -7.34 13.49
CA TYR A 251 -5.31 -6.81 12.69
C TYR A 251 -5.47 -5.34 13.04
N GLY A 252 -5.08 -4.45 12.09
CA GLY A 252 -4.83 -3.05 12.42
C GLY A 252 -3.54 -2.86 13.23
N LYS A 253 -3.49 -1.86 14.09
CA LYS A 253 -2.34 -1.49 14.95
C LYS A 253 -1.11 -1.04 14.13
N PRO A 254 -1.22 0.16 13.49
CA PRO A 254 -2.36 1.05 13.61
C PRO A 254 -3.53 0.68 12.70
N THR A 255 -4.75 1.02 13.11
CA THR A 255 -5.87 1.25 12.19
C THR A 255 -5.85 2.74 11.90
N ILE A 256 -5.69 3.13 10.66
CA ILE A 256 -5.59 4.53 10.25
C ILE A 256 -6.90 4.93 9.62
N MET A 257 -7.51 6.01 10.14
CA MET A 257 -8.72 6.59 9.59
C MET A 257 -8.43 7.98 9.00
N GLY A 258 -8.95 8.24 7.80
CA GLY A 258 -8.84 9.57 7.17
C GLY A 258 -10.11 9.97 6.43
N SER A 259 -10.34 11.27 6.33
CA SER A 259 -11.40 11.83 5.49
C SER A 259 -10.95 11.89 4.03
N ILE A 260 -11.81 11.40 3.13
CA ILE A 260 -11.59 11.43 1.69
C ILE A 260 -11.98 12.80 1.15
N MET A 261 -11.05 13.46 0.50
CA MET A 261 -11.26 14.74 -0.19
C MET A 261 -10.22 14.90 -1.31
N PRO A 262 -10.41 15.86 -2.24
CA PRO A 262 -9.36 16.19 -3.22
C PRO A 262 -8.03 16.49 -2.55
N VAL A 263 -6.91 16.07 -3.17
CA VAL A 263 -5.56 16.27 -2.62
C VAL A 263 -5.31 17.72 -2.23
N ALA A 264 -5.68 18.65 -3.12
CA ALA A 264 -5.57 20.08 -2.86
C ALA A 264 -6.30 20.53 -1.58
N ASP A 265 -7.50 20.00 -1.35
CA ASP A 265 -8.32 20.41 -0.20
C ASP A 265 -7.76 19.85 1.12
N VAL A 266 -7.12 18.66 1.10
CA VAL A 266 -6.36 18.14 2.25
C VAL A 266 -5.29 19.16 2.65
N PHE A 267 -4.46 19.59 1.71
CA PHE A 267 -3.35 20.51 2.00
C PHE A 267 -3.81 21.93 2.30
N LYS A 268 -4.90 22.41 1.68
CA LYS A 268 -5.55 23.67 2.07
C LYS A 268 -6.05 23.62 3.52
N ALA A 269 -6.66 22.50 3.95
CA ALA A 269 -7.11 22.35 5.33
C ALA A 269 -5.94 22.36 6.33
N LEU A 270 -4.81 21.75 5.94
CA LEU A 270 -3.59 21.65 6.76
C LEU A 270 -2.77 22.96 6.78
N SER A 271 -2.99 23.86 5.84
CA SER A 271 -2.24 25.14 5.72
C SER A 271 -2.96 26.33 6.37
N LYS A 272 -4.11 26.11 6.99
CA LYS A 272 -4.83 27.10 7.82
C LYS A 272 -4.23 27.13 9.22
#